data_ac233db5d570907127b2a73f55b002ff
#
_entry.id   ac233db5d570907127b2a73f55b002ff
#
_cell.length_a   1.000
_cell.length_b   1.000
_cell.length_c   1.000
_cell.angle_alpha   90.00
_cell.angle_beta   90.00
_cell.angle_gamma   90.00
#
_symmetry.space_group_name_H-M   'P 1'
#
loop_
_entity.id
_entity.type
_entity.pdbx_description
1 polymer ?
#
loop_
_entity_poly.entity_id
_entity_poly.type
_entity_poly.pdbx_seq_one_letter_code
_entity_poly.pdbx_strand_id
1 'polypeptide(L)'
;MFGLFGRKSKPVTPPAAALNDKPTLDISHLLERIEGVPVISASALSSHLQTVADSIPGSTLPQHLADVSRSWLATLNDEAFDGRLQRGESKHFMLMGDVPPDRGRAILAFAEATLARYREHIGDVIDFGPAAKMPVLTFAHDDDYYRYVAAYFTEGHYGLSSGMFIQRGLGHFVFPNEEMWRLEPVIAHELFHATVAHLPLPAWLNEGLATNAEFRFGNRFEDPRHAGEQLPHHRAWWNDERLQDFWSGDAFFQANEGQELSYDLARRLVVGLSPEWERMKRFIAQ
;
A
#
# COMPACT_ATOMS: atom_id res chain seq x y z
N MET A 1 18.79 27.78 -36.27
CA MET A 1 19.22 28.27 -34.95
C MET A 1 18.95 27.15 -33.95
N PHE A 2 20.01 26.51 -33.44
CA PHE A 2 19.98 25.24 -32.73
C PHE A 2 19.57 25.43 -31.27
N GLY A 3 18.50 24.75 -30.83
CA GLY A 3 18.06 24.71 -29.45
C GLY A 3 18.75 23.59 -28.67
N LEU A 4 19.34 23.95 -27.53
CA LEU A 4 20.05 23.07 -26.59
C LEU A 4 19.14 21.96 -26.03
N PHE A 5 19.52 20.74 -26.32
CA PHE A 5 19.01 19.57 -25.58
C PHE A 5 19.69 19.51 -24.19
N GLY A 6 18.93 19.85 -23.14
CA GLY A 6 19.34 19.62 -21.77
C GLY A 6 19.55 18.12 -21.51
N ARG A 7 20.78 17.73 -21.13
CA ARG A 7 21.09 16.39 -20.63
C ARG A 7 20.22 16.09 -19.41
N LYS A 8 19.24 15.18 -19.55
CA LYS A 8 18.59 14.54 -18.39
C LYS A 8 19.66 13.77 -17.64
N SER A 9 19.96 14.21 -16.43
CA SER A 9 20.76 13.44 -15.47
C SER A 9 20.05 12.10 -15.21
N LYS A 10 20.75 10.99 -15.44
CA LYS A 10 20.28 9.66 -15.02
C LYS A 10 20.10 9.66 -13.51
N PRO A 11 18.98 9.13 -12.97
CA PRO A 11 18.84 8.96 -11.54
C PRO A 11 19.95 8.03 -11.06
N VAL A 12 20.75 8.49 -10.11
CA VAL A 12 21.73 7.66 -9.39
C VAL A 12 20.95 6.80 -8.43
N THR A 13 20.77 5.53 -8.79
CA THR A 13 20.19 4.52 -7.89
C THR A 13 21.25 4.14 -6.86
N PRO A 14 21.04 4.35 -5.55
CA PRO A 14 21.96 3.82 -4.55
C PRO A 14 21.95 2.29 -4.58
N PRO A 15 23.08 1.63 -4.35
CA PRO A 15 23.15 0.16 -4.31
C PRO A 15 22.26 -0.35 -3.16
N ALA A 16 21.37 -1.28 -3.47
CA ALA A 16 20.63 -2.02 -2.45
C ALA A 16 21.65 -2.85 -1.65
N ALA A 17 21.81 -2.56 -0.37
CA ALA A 17 22.59 -3.40 0.52
C ALA A 17 21.86 -4.72 0.71
N ALA A 18 22.54 -5.84 0.42
CA ALA A 18 22.04 -7.16 0.78
C ALA A 18 22.14 -7.30 2.31
N LEU A 19 20.99 -7.34 2.98
CA LEU A 19 20.92 -7.50 4.42
C LEU A 19 20.85 -8.99 4.76
N ASN A 20 21.99 -9.53 5.20
CA ASN A 20 22.11 -10.86 5.78
C ASN A 20 22.07 -10.80 7.32
N ASP A 21 21.25 -9.96 7.92
CA ASP A 21 21.26 -9.78 9.36
C ASP A 21 20.16 -10.61 10.03
N LYS A 22 20.59 -11.35 11.07
CA LYS A 22 19.69 -12.03 12.03
C LYS A 22 18.79 -10.98 12.70
N PRO A 23 17.64 -11.40 13.25
CA PRO A 23 16.78 -10.51 14.02
C PRO A 23 17.58 -9.76 15.05
N THR A 24 17.46 -8.43 15.06
CA THR A 24 18.22 -7.57 15.98
C THR A 24 17.52 -7.36 17.31
N LEU A 25 16.20 -7.62 17.34
CA LEU A 25 15.35 -7.49 18.52
C LEU A 25 14.59 -8.81 18.77
N ASP A 26 14.46 -9.18 20.04
CA ASP A 26 13.49 -10.18 20.45
C ASP A 26 12.09 -9.55 20.48
N ILE A 27 11.28 -9.95 19.52
CA ILE A 27 9.89 -9.52 19.33
C ILE A 27 8.88 -10.66 19.57
N SER A 28 9.31 -11.77 20.16
CA SER A 28 8.47 -12.95 20.38
C SER A 28 7.16 -12.61 21.09
N HIS A 29 7.21 -11.66 22.03
CA HIS A 29 6.04 -11.14 22.78
C HIS A 29 5.07 -10.30 21.92
N LEU A 30 5.45 -9.88 20.73
CA LEU A 30 4.60 -9.13 19.79
C LEU A 30 3.91 -10.04 18.77
N LEU A 31 4.31 -11.31 18.68
CA LEU A 31 3.88 -12.22 17.62
C LEU A 31 2.72 -13.11 18.06
N GLU A 32 1.72 -13.17 17.20
CA GLU A 32 0.72 -14.22 17.14
C GLU A 32 1.02 -15.12 15.93
N ARG A 33 0.59 -16.39 15.98
CA ARG A 33 0.72 -17.32 14.85
C ARG A 33 -0.64 -17.76 14.40
N ILE A 34 -1.03 -17.33 13.19
CA ILE A 34 -2.30 -17.67 12.58
C ILE A 34 -1.98 -18.61 11.41
N GLU A 35 -2.40 -19.86 11.51
CA GLU A 35 -2.13 -20.91 10.52
C GLU A 35 -0.63 -21.04 10.16
N GLY A 36 0.25 -20.84 11.15
CA GLY A 36 1.70 -20.90 10.98
C GLY A 36 2.33 -19.64 10.44
N VAL A 37 1.56 -18.57 10.18
CA VAL A 37 2.08 -17.27 9.76
C VAL A 37 2.30 -16.38 10.99
N PRO A 38 3.52 -15.91 11.29
CA PRO A 38 3.76 -14.96 12.37
C PRO A 38 3.27 -13.57 11.97
N VAL A 39 2.28 -13.07 12.69
CA VAL A 39 1.68 -11.73 12.52
C VAL A 39 1.96 -10.88 13.75
N ILE A 40 2.09 -9.57 13.59
CA ILE A 40 2.22 -8.64 14.71
C ILE A 40 0.85 -8.41 15.33
N SER A 41 0.71 -8.75 16.60
CA SER A 41 -0.49 -8.44 17.39
C SER A 41 -0.63 -6.94 17.59
N ALA A 42 -1.75 -6.35 17.18
CA ALA A 42 -2.00 -4.92 17.31
C ALA A 42 -2.01 -4.48 18.78
N SER A 43 -2.61 -5.28 19.66
CA SER A 43 -2.68 -4.99 21.10
C SER A 43 -1.30 -5.09 21.76
N ALA A 44 -0.52 -6.13 21.43
CA ALA A 44 0.83 -6.29 21.94
C ALA A 44 1.76 -5.17 21.45
N LEU A 45 1.67 -4.80 20.18
CA LEU A 45 2.43 -3.67 19.63
C LEU A 45 2.07 -2.36 20.34
N SER A 46 0.79 -2.07 20.52
CA SER A 46 0.34 -0.85 21.24
C SER A 46 0.91 -0.78 22.66
N SER A 47 0.83 -1.88 23.42
CA SER A 47 1.37 -1.95 24.79
C SER A 47 2.90 -1.80 24.79
N HIS A 48 3.59 -2.41 23.83
CA HIS A 48 5.03 -2.28 23.66
C HIS A 48 5.44 -0.84 23.39
N LEU A 49 4.75 -0.16 22.46
CA LEU A 49 5.03 1.22 22.10
C LEU A 49 4.83 2.18 23.27
N GLN A 50 3.81 1.96 24.12
CA GLN A 50 3.64 2.73 25.35
C GLN A 50 4.85 2.57 26.28
N THR A 51 5.29 1.32 26.52
CA THR A 51 6.45 1.03 27.38
C THR A 51 7.75 1.63 26.82
N VAL A 52 7.93 1.55 25.50
CA VAL A 52 9.12 2.06 24.82
C VAL A 52 9.13 3.59 24.80
N ALA A 53 7.98 4.23 24.58
CA ALA A 53 7.87 5.70 24.57
C ALA A 53 8.30 6.34 25.90
N ASP A 54 8.08 5.64 27.01
CA ASP A 54 8.53 6.08 28.33
C ASP A 54 10.05 5.88 28.56
N SER A 55 10.69 5.05 27.73
CA SER A 55 12.06 4.57 27.95
C SER A 55 13.09 5.12 26.96
N ILE A 56 12.66 5.52 25.76
CA ILE A 56 13.55 6.03 24.69
C ILE A 56 13.13 7.44 24.24
N PRO A 57 14.08 8.27 23.77
CA PRO A 57 13.75 9.56 23.17
C PRO A 57 12.79 9.37 21.98
N GLY A 58 11.76 10.22 21.87
CA GLY A 58 10.77 10.14 20.78
C GLY A 58 11.39 10.20 19.38
N SER A 59 12.57 10.85 19.23
CA SER A 59 13.33 10.87 17.98
C SER A 59 13.89 9.50 17.55
N THR A 60 13.95 8.51 18.45
CA THR A 60 14.44 7.15 18.17
C THR A 60 13.32 6.16 17.89
N LEU A 61 12.06 6.51 18.16
CA LEU A 61 10.90 5.66 17.95
C LEU A 61 10.76 5.18 16.49
N PRO A 62 10.92 6.03 15.45
CA PRO A 62 10.86 5.57 14.07
C PRO A 62 11.89 4.49 13.74
N GLN A 63 13.12 4.63 14.28
CA GLN A 63 14.15 3.62 14.08
C GLN A 63 13.83 2.33 14.84
N HIS A 64 13.34 2.42 16.06
CA HIS A 64 12.90 1.25 16.84
C HIS A 64 11.82 0.46 16.12
N LEU A 65 10.81 1.13 15.56
CA LEU A 65 9.77 0.48 14.74
C LEU A 65 10.35 -0.16 13.48
N ALA A 66 11.34 0.46 12.84
CA ALA A 66 12.04 -0.14 11.72
C ALA A 66 12.78 -1.42 12.13
N ASP A 67 13.37 -1.47 13.32
CA ASP A 67 14.06 -2.66 13.84
C ASP A 67 13.07 -3.76 14.23
N VAL A 68 11.90 -3.42 14.79
CA VAL A 68 10.77 -4.35 14.98
C VAL A 68 10.32 -4.93 13.64
N SER A 69 10.15 -4.09 12.61
CA SER A 69 9.77 -4.53 11.26
C SER A 69 10.80 -5.49 10.67
N ARG A 70 12.11 -5.21 10.82
CA ARG A 70 13.17 -6.11 10.33
C ARG A 70 13.14 -7.45 11.03
N SER A 71 12.97 -7.46 12.35
CA SER A 71 12.91 -8.68 13.14
C SER A 71 11.67 -9.51 12.78
N TRP A 72 10.52 -8.85 12.60
CA TRP A 72 9.30 -9.50 12.14
C TRP A 72 9.46 -10.12 10.75
N LEU A 73 9.97 -9.36 9.77
CA LEU A 73 10.23 -9.87 8.42
C LEU A 73 11.20 -11.05 8.43
N ALA A 74 12.24 -11.03 9.30
CA ALA A 74 13.15 -12.17 9.46
C ALA A 74 12.41 -13.39 9.98
N THR A 75 11.65 -13.27 11.07
CA THR A 75 10.89 -14.36 11.65
C THR A 75 9.84 -14.91 10.67
N LEU A 76 9.13 -14.02 9.95
CA LEU A 76 8.17 -14.40 8.93
C LEU A 76 8.83 -15.24 7.82
N ASN A 77 10.00 -14.81 7.33
CA ASN A 77 10.73 -15.55 6.30
C ASN A 77 11.17 -16.93 6.80
N ASP A 78 11.73 -17.00 8.00
CA ASP A 78 12.26 -18.25 8.55
C ASP A 78 11.14 -19.23 8.90
N GLU A 79 10.05 -18.79 9.53
CA GLU A 79 9.00 -19.68 10.03
C GLU A 79 7.95 -20.05 8.96
N ALA A 80 7.59 -19.13 8.07
CA ALA A 80 6.50 -19.34 7.12
C ALA A 80 6.98 -19.61 5.68
N PHE A 81 8.23 -19.25 5.35
CA PHE A 81 8.75 -19.30 3.98
C PHE A 81 10.13 -19.98 3.88
N ASP A 82 10.55 -20.75 4.87
CA ASP A 82 11.79 -21.56 4.87
C ASP A 82 13.06 -20.74 4.51
N GLY A 83 13.08 -19.44 4.86
CA GLY A 83 14.20 -18.55 4.58
C GLY A 83 14.40 -18.19 3.09
N ARG A 84 13.48 -18.54 2.19
CA ARG A 84 13.66 -18.39 0.73
C ARG A 84 13.45 -16.98 0.21
N LEU A 85 12.76 -16.10 0.96
CA LEU A 85 12.47 -14.76 0.52
C LEU A 85 13.71 -13.86 0.63
N GLN A 86 13.95 -13.06 -0.39
CA GLN A 86 15.05 -12.10 -0.43
C GLN A 86 14.60 -10.75 0.14
N ARG A 87 15.56 -10.00 0.67
CA ARG A 87 15.32 -8.70 1.28
C ARG A 87 16.02 -7.59 0.52
N GLY A 88 15.40 -6.43 0.53
CA GLY A 88 15.99 -5.19 0.03
C GLY A 88 15.45 -4.00 0.81
N GLU A 89 16.22 -2.94 0.93
CA GLU A 89 15.77 -1.69 1.57
C GLU A 89 16.04 -0.48 0.69
N SER A 90 15.15 0.49 0.79
CA SER A 90 15.33 1.85 0.30
C SER A 90 15.22 2.85 1.45
N LYS A 91 15.07 4.13 1.16
CA LYS A 91 14.96 5.15 2.21
C LYS A 91 13.73 4.96 3.10
N HIS A 92 12.56 4.65 2.50
CA HIS A 92 11.29 4.59 3.21
C HIS A 92 10.63 3.19 3.19
N PHE A 93 11.22 2.21 2.50
CA PHE A 93 10.62 0.88 2.36
C PHE A 93 11.60 -0.24 2.68
N MET A 94 11.03 -1.36 3.14
CA MET A 94 11.71 -2.65 3.32
C MET A 94 10.97 -3.68 2.49
N LEU A 95 11.58 -4.19 1.43
CA LEU A 95 11.02 -5.25 0.60
C LEU A 95 11.45 -6.62 1.13
N MET A 96 10.52 -7.56 1.16
CA MET A 96 10.79 -8.98 1.27
C MET A 96 9.94 -9.75 0.26
N GLY A 97 10.58 -10.64 -0.53
CA GLY A 97 9.87 -11.42 -1.52
C GLY A 97 10.76 -12.38 -2.31
N ASP A 98 10.15 -13.31 -3.01
CA ASP A 98 10.83 -14.25 -3.91
C ASP A 98 10.87 -13.68 -5.34
N VAL A 99 11.48 -12.53 -5.46
CA VAL A 99 11.67 -11.80 -6.73
C VAL A 99 13.16 -11.63 -7.05
N PRO A 100 13.55 -11.61 -8.33
CA PRO A 100 14.92 -11.29 -8.70
C PRO A 100 15.37 -9.94 -8.13
N PRO A 101 16.66 -9.77 -7.75
CA PRO A 101 17.15 -8.54 -7.12
C PRO A 101 16.89 -7.27 -7.92
N ASP A 102 16.91 -7.33 -9.24
CA ASP A 102 16.62 -6.17 -10.11
C ASP A 102 15.16 -5.80 -10.04
N ARG A 103 14.26 -6.79 -9.98
CA ARG A 103 12.82 -6.57 -9.79
C ARG A 103 12.57 -5.92 -8.44
N GLY A 104 13.18 -6.43 -7.36
CA GLY A 104 13.07 -5.84 -6.03
C GLY A 104 13.53 -4.37 -6.01
N ARG A 105 14.65 -4.06 -6.68
CA ARG A 105 15.12 -2.68 -6.84
C ARG A 105 14.14 -1.80 -7.61
N ALA A 106 13.53 -2.32 -8.67
CA ALA A 106 12.55 -1.59 -9.47
C ALA A 106 11.30 -1.25 -8.66
N ILE A 107 10.77 -2.20 -7.88
CA ILE A 107 9.63 -2.02 -6.97
C ILE A 107 9.94 -0.91 -5.95
N LEU A 108 11.07 -1.01 -5.26
CA LEU A 108 11.48 -0.01 -4.27
C LEU A 108 11.68 1.37 -4.89
N ALA A 109 12.30 1.46 -6.06
CA ALA A 109 12.52 2.71 -6.76
C ALA A 109 11.19 3.37 -7.19
N PHE A 110 10.23 2.56 -7.66
CA PHE A 110 8.92 3.06 -8.03
C PHE A 110 8.13 3.56 -6.81
N ALA A 111 8.13 2.81 -5.70
CA ALA A 111 7.47 3.21 -4.46
C ALA A 111 8.04 4.53 -3.91
N GLU A 112 9.37 4.69 -3.90
CA GLU A 112 10.04 5.94 -3.50
C GLU A 112 9.65 7.13 -4.39
N ALA A 113 9.65 6.92 -5.71
CA ALA A 113 9.27 7.97 -6.66
C ALA A 113 7.79 8.37 -6.50
N THR A 114 6.91 7.41 -6.25
CA THR A 114 5.48 7.65 -6.02
C THR A 114 5.25 8.40 -4.71
N LEU A 115 5.92 8.01 -3.62
CA LEU A 115 5.85 8.72 -2.35
C LEU A 115 6.36 10.18 -2.48
N ALA A 116 7.42 10.40 -3.23
CA ALA A 116 7.92 11.75 -3.49
C ALA A 116 6.88 12.61 -4.24
N ARG A 117 6.20 12.04 -5.24
CA ARG A 117 5.12 12.72 -5.97
C ARG A 117 3.92 13.02 -5.07
N TYR A 118 3.55 12.11 -4.15
CA TYR A 118 2.48 12.38 -3.18
C TYR A 118 2.82 13.55 -2.28
N ARG A 119 4.03 13.62 -1.75
CA ARG A 119 4.52 14.76 -0.95
C ARG A 119 4.47 16.07 -1.73
N GLU A 120 4.83 16.05 -3.01
CA GLU A 120 4.79 17.23 -3.87
C GLU A 120 3.37 17.72 -4.16
N HIS A 121 2.42 16.80 -4.42
CA HIS A 121 1.10 17.14 -4.95
C HIS A 121 0.02 17.20 -3.89
N ILE A 122 0.12 16.42 -2.82
CA ILE A 122 -0.87 16.29 -1.76
C ILE A 122 -0.39 17.05 -0.50
N GLY A 123 0.92 17.11 -0.29
CA GLY A 123 1.53 17.92 0.77
C GLY A 123 1.21 17.41 2.17
N ASP A 124 0.78 18.32 3.05
CA ASP A 124 0.61 18.07 4.48
C ASP A 124 -0.58 17.18 4.85
N VAL A 125 -1.39 16.78 3.87
CA VAL A 125 -2.53 15.86 4.09
C VAL A 125 -2.04 14.43 4.31
N ILE A 126 -0.87 14.08 3.77
CA ILE A 126 -0.34 12.73 3.89
C ILE A 126 0.56 12.57 5.12
N ASP A 127 0.39 11.44 5.80
CA ASP A 127 1.30 10.98 6.84
C ASP A 127 1.71 9.54 6.54
N PHE A 128 3.00 9.25 6.57
CA PHE A 128 3.53 7.93 6.31
C PHE A 128 3.66 7.09 7.60
N GLY A 129 3.09 7.58 8.69
CA GLY A 129 3.10 6.95 9.99
C GLY A 129 4.45 7.08 10.74
N PRO A 130 4.51 6.57 11.96
CA PRO A 130 5.65 6.76 12.84
C PRO A 130 6.87 5.89 12.49
N ALA A 131 6.72 4.87 11.63
CA ALA A 131 7.83 3.99 11.25
C ALA A 131 8.77 4.69 10.27
N ALA A 132 10.09 4.51 10.48
CA ALA A 132 11.07 5.04 9.54
C ALA A 132 10.99 4.39 8.17
N LYS A 133 10.48 3.15 8.11
CA LYS A 133 10.34 2.37 6.87
C LYS A 133 9.10 1.49 6.90
N MET A 134 8.41 1.39 5.76
CA MET A 134 7.22 0.58 5.54
C MET A 134 7.60 -0.77 4.94
N PRO A 135 7.16 -1.91 5.52
CA PRO A 135 7.35 -3.22 4.92
C PRO A 135 6.53 -3.40 3.63
N VAL A 136 7.13 -4.10 2.68
CA VAL A 136 6.55 -4.46 1.39
C VAL A 136 6.81 -5.94 1.16
N LEU A 137 5.77 -6.73 1.01
CA LEU A 137 5.83 -8.17 0.76
C LEU A 137 5.40 -8.47 -0.67
N THR A 138 6.12 -9.35 -1.36
CA THR A 138 5.70 -9.85 -2.67
C THR A 138 5.98 -11.33 -2.80
N PHE A 139 5.04 -12.08 -3.38
CA PHE A 139 5.08 -13.52 -3.48
C PHE A 139 5.03 -13.96 -4.94
N ALA A 140 5.95 -14.85 -5.36
CA ALA A 140 5.96 -15.39 -6.71
C ALA A 140 4.78 -16.32 -6.99
N HIS A 141 4.20 -16.92 -5.95
CA HIS A 141 3.09 -17.86 -6.06
C HIS A 141 1.84 -17.32 -5.39
N ASP A 142 0.70 -17.41 -6.08
CA ASP A 142 -0.60 -16.96 -5.56
C ASP A 142 -0.99 -17.70 -4.26
N ASP A 143 -0.65 -18.99 -4.14
CA ASP A 143 -0.92 -19.76 -2.92
C ASP A 143 -0.24 -19.16 -1.67
N ASP A 144 0.99 -18.66 -1.81
CA ASP A 144 1.70 -17.98 -0.73
C ASP A 144 1.09 -16.62 -0.41
N TYR A 145 0.69 -15.88 -1.43
CA TYR A 145 0.00 -14.61 -1.27
C TYR A 145 -1.32 -14.81 -0.51
N TYR A 146 -2.17 -15.72 -0.98
CA TYR A 146 -3.46 -15.95 -0.32
C TYR A 146 -3.34 -16.57 1.05
N ARG A 147 -2.38 -17.47 1.28
CA ARG A 147 -2.07 -18.00 2.62
C ARG A 147 -1.67 -16.89 3.58
N TYR A 148 -0.85 -15.95 3.12
CA TYR A 148 -0.43 -14.81 3.93
C TYR A 148 -1.60 -13.88 4.23
N VAL A 149 -2.39 -13.51 3.24
CA VAL A 149 -3.56 -12.62 3.40
C VAL A 149 -4.62 -13.25 4.31
N ALA A 150 -4.87 -14.57 4.19
CA ALA A 150 -5.82 -15.29 5.03
C ALA A 150 -5.49 -15.19 6.54
N ALA A 151 -4.23 -15.04 6.91
CA ALA A 151 -3.85 -14.83 8.32
C ALA A 151 -4.36 -13.49 8.89
N TYR A 152 -4.69 -12.54 8.06
CA TYR A 152 -5.24 -11.22 8.46
C TYR A 152 -6.75 -11.12 8.28
N PHE A 153 -7.33 -11.88 7.36
CA PHE A 153 -8.74 -11.84 6.97
C PHE A 153 -9.38 -13.24 7.11
N THR A 154 -9.49 -13.72 8.35
CA THR A 154 -9.97 -15.08 8.68
C THR A 154 -11.43 -15.36 8.25
N GLU A 155 -12.22 -14.32 7.98
CA GLU A 155 -13.62 -14.46 7.52
C GLU A 155 -13.75 -14.57 5.99
N GLY A 156 -12.65 -14.61 5.27
CA GLY A 156 -12.64 -14.77 3.81
C GLY A 156 -13.11 -13.54 3.01
N HIS A 157 -13.26 -12.39 3.65
CA HIS A 157 -13.65 -11.13 3.02
C HIS A 157 -12.47 -10.43 2.30
N TYR A 158 -11.69 -11.20 1.57
CA TYR A 158 -10.70 -10.66 0.63
C TYR A 158 -11.08 -11.15 -0.76
N GLY A 159 -11.49 -10.23 -1.63
CA GLY A 159 -11.76 -10.53 -3.04
C GLY A 159 -10.48 -10.91 -3.79
N LEU A 160 -10.60 -11.18 -5.09
CA LEU A 160 -9.45 -11.28 -5.98
C LEU A 160 -8.76 -9.90 -6.00
N SER A 161 -7.74 -9.74 -5.15
CA SER A 161 -7.00 -8.51 -5.00
C SER A 161 -5.66 -8.61 -5.73
N SER A 162 -5.30 -7.59 -6.49
CA SER A 162 -3.97 -7.46 -7.12
C SER A 162 -2.90 -6.98 -6.13
N GLY A 163 -3.30 -6.67 -4.90
CA GLY A 163 -2.47 -6.21 -3.79
C GLY A 163 -3.33 -5.56 -2.73
N MET A 164 -2.77 -5.30 -1.57
CA MET A 164 -3.44 -4.56 -0.51
C MET A 164 -2.49 -3.92 0.48
N PHE A 165 -2.94 -2.84 1.12
CA PHE A 165 -2.35 -2.29 2.32
C PHE A 165 -3.04 -2.90 3.55
N ILE A 166 -2.28 -3.65 4.36
CA ILE A 166 -2.76 -4.23 5.62
C ILE A 166 -2.40 -3.30 6.76
N GLN A 167 -3.41 -2.70 7.40
CA GLN A 167 -3.22 -1.75 8.51
C GLN A 167 -3.15 -2.43 9.89
N ARG A 168 -3.43 -3.73 9.98
CA ARG A 168 -3.45 -4.48 11.24
C ARG A 168 -2.03 -4.75 11.75
N GLY A 169 -1.75 -4.38 12.99
CA GLY A 169 -0.41 -4.49 13.58
C GLY A 169 0.54 -3.44 13.00
N LEU A 170 1.66 -3.88 12.40
CA LEU A 170 2.50 -3.01 11.59
C LEU A 170 1.87 -2.83 10.20
N GLY A 171 1.62 -1.59 9.81
CA GLY A 171 1.14 -1.28 8.47
C GLY A 171 2.15 -1.77 7.41
N HIS A 172 1.67 -2.50 6.40
CA HIS A 172 2.53 -3.03 5.35
C HIS A 172 1.76 -3.31 4.07
N PHE A 173 2.50 -3.37 2.96
CA PHE A 173 1.96 -3.75 1.66
C PHE A 173 2.16 -5.22 1.38
N VAL A 174 1.22 -5.83 0.67
CA VAL A 174 1.36 -7.17 0.13
C VAL A 174 0.78 -7.24 -1.27
N PHE A 175 1.52 -7.87 -2.20
CA PHE A 175 1.03 -8.11 -3.56
C PHE A 175 1.67 -9.35 -4.18
N PRO A 176 0.98 -10.00 -5.13
CA PRO A 176 1.58 -11.07 -5.94
C PRO A 176 2.68 -10.49 -6.84
N ASN A 177 3.65 -11.31 -7.23
CA ASN A 177 4.68 -10.88 -8.17
C ASN A 177 4.13 -10.87 -9.60
N GLU A 178 3.80 -9.68 -10.04
CA GLU A 178 3.30 -9.41 -11.39
C GLU A 178 4.32 -8.59 -12.20
N GLU A 179 4.11 -8.44 -13.50
CA GLU A 179 4.91 -7.55 -14.34
C GLU A 179 4.82 -6.10 -13.85
N MET A 180 5.91 -5.34 -13.94
CA MET A 180 5.98 -3.96 -13.38
C MET A 180 4.83 -3.08 -13.84
N TRP A 181 4.44 -3.15 -15.12
CA TRP A 181 3.34 -2.32 -15.64
C TRP A 181 1.97 -2.63 -15.00
N ARG A 182 1.82 -3.82 -14.41
CA ARG A 182 0.64 -4.19 -13.60
C ARG A 182 0.80 -3.78 -12.14
N LEU A 183 2.02 -3.89 -11.59
CA LEU A 183 2.30 -3.53 -10.19
C LEU A 183 2.31 -2.02 -9.95
N GLU A 184 2.76 -1.23 -10.91
CA GLU A 184 2.86 0.23 -10.73
C GLU A 184 1.53 0.88 -10.34
N PRO A 185 0.38 0.60 -10.99
CA PRO A 185 -0.92 1.09 -10.54
C PRO A 185 -1.27 0.61 -9.13
N VAL A 186 -1.05 -0.67 -8.83
CA VAL A 186 -1.36 -1.26 -7.52
C VAL A 186 -0.51 -0.62 -6.43
N ILE A 187 0.79 -0.46 -6.64
CA ILE A 187 1.67 0.22 -5.68
C ILE A 187 1.20 1.65 -5.43
N ALA A 188 0.80 2.38 -6.49
CA ALA A 188 0.29 3.74 -6.31
C ALA A 188 -1.02 3.74 -5.50
N HIS A 189 -1.94 2.82 -5.79
CA HIS A 189 -3.20 2.67 -5.06
C HIS A 189 -2.97 2.42 -3.56
N GLU A 190 -2.25 1.35 -3.24
CA GLU A 190 -2.03 0.91 -1.87
C GLU A 190 -1.17 1.90 -1.07
N LEU A 191 -0.18 2.50 -1.72
CA LEU A 191 0.62 3.56 -1.10
C LEU A 191 -0.24 4.79 -0.75
N PHE A 192 -1.26 5.10 -1.57
CA PHE A 192 -2.19 6.17 -1.23
C PHE A 192 -2.92 5.84 0.08
N HIS A 193 -3.52 4.65 0.19
CA HIS A 193 -4.18 4.20 1.43
C HIS A 193 -3.28 4.32 2.65
N ALA A 194 -2.02 3.88 2.54
CA ALA A 194 -1.05 3.97 3.64
C ALA A 194 -0.78 5.42 4.08
N THR A 195 -0.74 6.36 3.13
CA THR A 195 -0.43 7.76 3.42
C THR A 195 -1.61 8.54 4.02
N VAL A 196 -2.84 8.05 3.86
CA VAL A 196 -4.06 8.67 4.42
C VAL A 196 -4.73 7.83 5.51
N ALA A 197 -4.11 6.73 5.93
CA ALA A 197 -4.65 5.79 6.92
C ALA A 197 -4.99 6.42 8.28
N HIS A 198 -4.41 7.58 8.60
CA HIS A 198 -4.68 8.37 9.79
C HIS A 198 -5.97 9.22 9.69
N LEU A 199 -6.57 9.32 8.50
CA LEU A 199 -7.76 10.13 8.23
C LEU A 199 -9.03 9.27 8.23
N PRO A 200 -10.13 9.73 8.81
CA PRO A 200 -11.39 9.01 8.84
C PRO A 200 -12.17 9.18 7.52
N LEU A 201 -11.56 8.82 6.39
CA LEU A 201 -12.18 8.97 5.08
C LEU A 201 -13.30 7.94 4.89
N PRO A 202 -14.47 8.33 4.34
CA PRO A 202 -15.45 7.36 3.89
C PRO A 202 -14.90 6.53 2.73
N ALA A 203 -15.30 5.25 2.64
CA ALA A 203 -14.75 4.30 1.69
C ALA A 203 -14.74 4.82 0.25
N TRP A 204 -15.86 5.37 -0.23
CA TRP A 204 -15.94 5.90 -1.60
C TRP A 204 -14.91 7.00 -1.90
N LEU A 205 -14.60 7.85 -0.92
CA LEU A 205 -13.61 8.91 -1.11
C LEU A 205 -12.19 8.35 -1.07
N ASN A 206 -11.91 7.46 -0.14
CA ASN A 206 -10.62 6.78 -0.01
C ASN A 206 -10.29 6.00 -1.28
N GLU A 207 -11.21 5.13 -1.74
CA GLU A 207 -11.06 4.35 -2.96
C GLU A 207 -11.02 5.22 -4.23
N GLY A 208 -11.85 6.26 -4.28
CA GLY A 208 -11.85 7.19 -5.40
C GLY A 208 -10.54 7.98 -5.55
N LEU A 209 -9.93 8.37 -4.44
CA LEU A 209 -8.62 9.03 -4.42
C LEU A 209 -7.51 8.05 -4.80
N ALA A 210 -7.51 6.84 -4.22
CA ALA A 210 -6.55 5.79 -4.52
C ALA A 210 -6.61 5.36 -5.98
N THR A 211 -7.82 5.17 -6.54
CA THR A 211 -8.00 4.86 -7.97
C THR A 211 -7.50 6.00 -8.88
N ASN A 212 -7.72 7.27 -8.50
CA ASN A 212 -7.12 8.39 -9.26
C ASN A 212 -5.60 8.39 -9.18
N ALA A 213 -5.01 7.95 -8.07
CA ALA A 213 -3.57 7.81 -7.95
C ALA A 213 -2.98 6.78 -8.92
N GLU A 214 -3.70 5.67 -9.23
CA GLU A 214 -3.28 4.70 -10.25
C GLU A 214 -3.07 5.35 -11.61
N PHE A 215 -4.01 6.20 -12.04
CA PHE A 215 -3.93 6.89 -13.34
C PHE A 215 -2.88 8.01 -13.35
N ARG A 216 -2.75 8.73 -12.25
CA ARG A 216 -1.88 9.90 -12.19
C ARG A 216 -0.43 9.57 -11.90
N PHE A 217 -0.18 8.54 -11.10
CA PHE A 217 1.14 8.20 -10.57
C PHE A 217 1.55 6.75 -10.85
N GLY A 218 0.58 5.85 -11.09
CA GLY A 218 0.78 4.43 -11.31
C GLY A 218 0.93 4.01 -12.77
N ASN A 219 1.04 4.95 -13.70
CA ASN A 219 1.15 4.68 -15.14
C ASN A 219 -0.03 3.88 -15.73
N ARG A 220 -1.20 3.88 -15.08
CA ARG A 220 -2.41 3.28 -15.63
C ARG A 220 -2.94 4.13 -16.77
N PHE A 221 -3.16 3.52 -17.92
CA PHE A 221 -3.77 4.18 -19.07
C PHE A 221 -5.29 4.01 -19.05
N GLU A 222 -6.02 5.11 -19.23
CA GLU A 222 -7.45 5.06 -19.55
C GLU A 222 -7.60 5.06 -21.07
N ASP A 223 -8.22 3.99 -21.63
CA ASP A 223 -8.67 4.02 -23.02
C ASP A 223 -9.93 4.91 -23.08
N PRO A 224 -9.93 6.02 -23.84
CA PRO A 224 -11.10 6.90 -23.94
C PRO A 224 -12.37 6.18 -24.43
N ARG A 225 -12.22 5.07 -25.15
CA ARG A 225 -13.35 4.23 -25.58
C ARG A 225 -14.00 3.52 -24.41
N HIS A 226 -13.21 3.07 -23.44
CA HIS A 226 -13.68 2.41 -22.24
C HIS A 226 -14.60 3.31 -21.41
N ALA A 227 -14.28 4.59 -21.30
CA ALA A 227 -15.09 5.55 -20.57
C ALA A 227 -16.51 5.71 -21.18
N GLY A 228 -16.65 5.59 -22.51
CA GLY A 228 -17.92 5.61 -23.20
C GLY A 228 -18.72 4.31 -23.05
N GLU A 229 -18.02 3.18 -22.98
CA GLU A 229 -18.63 1.86 -22.82
C GLU A 229 -19.17 1.64 -21.39
N GLN A 230 -18.53 2.21 -20.39
CA GLN A 230 -18.95 2.08 -18.98
C GLN A 230 -20.25 2.84 -18.66
N LEU A 231 -20.56 3.92 -19.35
CA LEU A 231 -21.73 4.73 -19.03
C LEU A 231 -23.08 3.99 -19.15
N PRO A 232 -23.34 3.15 -20.17
CA PRO A 232 -24.54 2.29 -20.21
C PRO A 232 -24.61 1.33 -19.02
N HIS A 233 -23.47 0.72 -18.60
CA HIS A 233 -23.41 -0.18 -17.46
C HIS A 233 -23.77 0.56 -16.17
N HIS A 234 -23.21 1.74 -15.93
CA HIS A 234 -23.60 2.58 -14.79
C HIS A 234 -25.10 2.89 -14.77
N ARG A 235 -25.69 3.25 -15.91
CA ARG A 235 -27.13 3.56 -16.00
C ARG A 235 -28.02 2.36 -15.73
N ALA A 236 -27.58 1.17 -16.09
CA ALA A 236 -28.32 -0.07 -15.85
C ALA A 236 -28.15 -0.61 -14.43
N TRP A 237 -27.01 -0.35 -13.82
CA TRP A 237 -26.63 -0.93 -12.52
C TRP A 237 -27.22 -0.18 -11.34
N TRP A 238 -27.06 1.16 -11.28
CA TRP A 238 -27.38 1.95 -10.10
C TRP A 238 -28.88 2.08 -9.87
N ASN A 239 -29.29 1.79 -8.64
CA ASN A 239 -30.60 2.06 -8.06
C ASN A 239 -30.40 2.56 -6.62
N ASP A 240 -31.47 2.91 -5.91
CA ASP A 240 -31.39 3.47 -4.56
C ASP A 240 -30.68 2.56 -3.57
N GLU A 241 -30.93 1.24 -3.60
CA GLU A 241 -30.32 0.25 -2.73
C GLU A 241 -28.79 0.15 -2.96
N ARG A 242 -28.39 -0.04 -4.23
CA ARG A 242 -26.95 -0.13 -4.58
C ARG A 242 -26.18 1.16 -4.33
N LEU A 243 -26.86 2.32 -4.43
CA LEU A 243 -26.24 3.58 -4.03
C LEU A 243 -26.04 3.67 -2.52
N GLN A 244 -26.93 3.07 -1.70
CA GLN A 244 -26.67 2.98 -0.26
C GLN A 244 -25.44 2.09 0.04
N ASP A 245 -25.31 0.94 -0.63
CA ASP A 245 -24.13 0.08 -0.52
C ASP A 245 -22.85 0.80 -0.94
N PHE A 246 -22.93 1.64 -1.97
CA PHE A 246 -21.80 2.49 -2.37
C PHE A 246 -21.42 3.50 -1.29
N TRP A 247 -22.40 4.20 -0.70
CA TRP A 247 -22.13 5.21 0.34
C TRP A 247 -21.67 4.57 1.66
N SER A 248 -22.18 3.39 2.03
CA SER A 248 -21.71 2.64 3.20
C SER A 248 -20.31 2.07 3.01
N GLY A 249 -19.90 1.83 1.77
CA GLY A 249 -18.64 1.19 1.42
C GLY A 249 -18.75 -0.31 1.12
N ASP A 250 -19.90 -0.94 1.38
CA ASP A 250 -20.11 -2.37 1.19
C ASP A 250 -19.92 -2.81 -0.27
N ALA A 251 -20.26 -1.92 -1.22
CA ALA A 251 -20.14 -2.18 -2.65
C ALA A 251 -18.69 -2.44 -3.11
N PHE A 252 -17.68 -1.95 -2.39
CA PHE A 252 -16.26 -2.16 -2.74
C PHE A 252 -15.75 -3.55 -2.38
N PHE A 253 -16.49 -4.30 -1.55
CA PHE A 253 -16.13 -5.65 -1.10
C PHE A 253 -16.98 -6.76 -1.72
N GLN A 254 -17.91 -6.41 -2.61
CA GLN A 254 -18.74 -7.39 -3.30
C GLN A 254 -17.99 -7.97 -4.49
N ALA A 255 -17.90 -9.32 -4.58
CA ALA A 255 -17.24 -10.00 -5.70
C ALA A 255 -18.19 -10.10 -6.92
N ASN A 256 -18.62 -8.95 -7.47
CA ASN A 256 -19.51 -8.86 -8.62
C ASN A 256 -19.19 -7.62 -9.47
N GLU A 257 -19.93 -7.41 -10.58
CA GLU A 257 -19.80 -6.25 -11.47
C GLU A 257 -19.90 -4.90 -10.71
N GLY A 258 -20.65 -4.85 -9.61
CA GLY A 258 -20.81 -3.66 -8.80
C GLY A 258 -19.51 -3.17 -8.15
N GLN A 259 -18.55 -4.03 -7.89
CA GLN A 259 -17.25 -3.65 -7.39
C GLN A 259 -16.52 -2.73 -8.37
N GLU A 260 -16.35 -3.15 -9.62
CA GLU A 260 -15.67 -2.34 -10.66
C GLU A 260 -16.40 -1.02 -10.90
N LEU A 261 -17.74 -1.06 -10.97
CA LEU A 261 -18.57 0.14 -11.15
C LEU A 261 -18.46 1.09 -9.95
N SER A 262 -18.27 0.57 -8.74
CA SER A 262 -18.05 1.38 -7.52
C SER A 262 -16.71 2.10 -7.58
N TYR A 263 -15.64 1.44 -7.96
CA TYR A 263 -14.33 2.07 -8.16
C TYR A 263 -14.38 3.16 -9.24
N ASP A 264 -15.01 2.89 -10.39
CA ASP A 264 -15.13 3.88 -11.47
C ASP A 264 -16.01 5.07 -11.06
N LEU A 265 -17.14 4.82 -10.37
CA LEU A 265 -18.00 5.91 -9.84
C LEU A 265 -17.24 6.78 -8.83
N ALA A 266 -16.57 6.17 -7.86
CA ALA A 266 -15.78 6.86 -6.85
C ALA A 266 -14.70 7.74 -7.49
N ARG A 267 -13.95 7.17 -8.46
CA ARG A 267 -12.95 7.90 -9.24
C ARG A 267 -13.54 9.12 -9.94
N ARG A 268 -14.68 8.95 -10.62
CA ARG A 268 -15.36 10.05 -11.35
C ARG A 268 -15.86 11.14 -10.42
N LEU A 269 -16.40 10.77 -9.25
CA LEU A 269 -16.83 11.75 -8.25
C LEU A 269 -15.64 12.58 -7.76
N VAL A 270 -14.51 11.95 -7.46
CA VAL A 270 -13.29 12.66 -7.07
C VAL A 270 -12.79 13.58 -8.18
N VAL A 271 -12.78 13.12 -9.44
CA VAL A 271 -12.43 13.98 -10.59
C VAL A 271 -13.35 15.19 -10.70
N GLY A 272 -14.67 14.98 -10.51
CA GLY A 272 -15.66 16.06 -10.52
C GLY A 272 -15.47 17.09 -9.40
N LEU A 273 -14.93 16.67 -8.25
CA LEU A 273 -14.63 17.54 -7.11
C LEU A 273 -13.24 18.19 -7.21
N SER A 274 -12.33 17.65 -8.01
CA SER A 274 -10.92 18.04 -8.09
C SER A 274 -10.65 19.45 -8.65
N PRO A 275 -11.52 20.12 -9.44
CA PRO A 275 -11.29 21.52 -9.83
C PRO A 275 -11.05 22.46 -8.66
N GLU A 276 -11.57 22.11 -7.47
CA GLU A 276 -11.34 22.84 -6.22
C GLU A 276 -10.38 22.09 -5.27
N TRP A 277 -9.24 21.62 -5.81
CA TRP A 277 -8.33 20.74 -5.09
C TRP A 277 -7.89 21.27 -3.71
N GLU A 278 -7.61 22.57 -3.58
CA GLU A 278 -7.26 23.18 -2.30
C GLU A 278 -8.42 23.14 -1.29
N ARG A 279 -9.65 23.20 -1.77
CA ARG A 279 -10.84 23.02 -0.94
C ARG A 279 -11.03 21.56 -0.55
N MET A 280 -10.79 20.64 -1.47
CA MET A 280 -10.84 19.21 -1.21
C MET A 280 -9.77 18.79 -0.18
N LYS A 281 -8.53 19.28 -0.29
CA LYS A 281 -7.49 19.02 0.73
C LYS A 281 -7.92 19.47 2.12
N ARG A 282 -8.53 20.65 2.25
CA ARG A 282 -9.04 21.10 3.54
C ARG A 282 -10.21 20.27 4.07
N PHE A 283 -11.04 19.73 3.19
CA PHE A 283 -12.10 18.80 3.57
C PHE A 283 -11.56 17.45 4.05
N ILE A 284 -10.57 16.94 3.37
CA ILE A 284 -9.91 15.66 3.72
C ILE A 284 -9.16 15.77 5.06
N ALA A 285 -8.61 16.93 5.38
CA ALA A 285 -7.82 17.17 6.59
C ALA A 285 -8.66 17.51 7.85
N GLN A 286 -9.98 17.57 7.76
CA GLN A 286 -10.92 17.79 8.88
C GLN A 286 -11.37 16.49 9.53
#